data_a46c972f5ccdf366ef34e57a236b725b
#
_entry.id   a46c972f5ccdf366ef34e57a236b725b
#
_cell.length_a   1.000
_cell.length_b   1.000
_cell.length_c   1.000
_cell.angle_alpha   90.00
_cell.angle_beta   90.00
_cell.angle_gamma   90.00
#
_symmetry.space_group_name_H-M   'P 1'
#
loop_
_entity.id
_entity.type
_entity.pdbx_description
1 polymer ?
#
loop_
_entity_poly.entity_id
_entity_poly.type
_entity_poly.pdbx_seq_one_letter_code
_entity_poly.pdbx_strand_id
1 'polypeptide(L)'
;MKTYGTTQGQIAFAASKNHFHGSLNEKAQYQFEVSVEDVLKDREISYPLTRAMCAPIGDGAAAALICSEKGLKHFPTEIQQRAIKIKASVLSGGKYRTPQETGLSRVAAKKAYRQADLEPKDINFVEVHDATSFCEIYQLEMLGFCEIGTGGKFVEEGHTQLGGKLPVNLSGGLVSKGHPVGATGLSMIHELAVQLRGEAGKRQSKRNKIGLAENGGGVIGFEEAACSVIILEGSH
;
A
#
# COMPACT_ATOMS: atom_id res chain seq x y z
N MET A 1 16.33 9.12 7.68
CA MET A 1 17.62 8.73 8.27
C MET A 1 18.20 9.83 9.17
N LYS A 2 18.79 10.88 8.66
CA LYS A 2 19.48 11.89 9.51
C LYS A 2 18.60 12.52 10.59
N THR A 3 17.35 12.84 10.30
CA THR A 3 16.44 13.55 11.21
C THR A 3 15.81 12.62 12.25
N TYR A 4 15.40 11.43 11.84
CA TYR A 4 14.56 10.53 12.64
C TYR A 4 15.24 9.21 13.00
N GLY A 5 16.47 8.98 12.55
CA GLY A 5 17.22 7.76 12.89
C GLY A 5 16.79 6.50 12.12
N THR A 6 15.90 6.61 11.13
CA THR A 6 15.55 5.48 10.26
C THR A 6 16.79 4.85 9.67
N THR A 7 16.95 3.54 9.80
CA THR A 7 18.15 2.80 9.37
C THR A 7 17.95 2.14 8.00
N GLN A 8 19.05 1.82 7.33
CA GLN A 8 19.01 1.02 6.09
C GLN A 8 18.43 -0.37 6.37
N GLY A 9 18.71 -0.95 7.55
CA GLY A 9 18.12 -2.24 7.97
C GLY A 9 16.60 -2.22 8.02
N GLN A 10 16.00 -1.14 8.53
CA GLN A 10 14.54 -0.98 8.57
C GLN A 10 13.94 -0.87 7.16
N ILE A 11 14.63 -0.18 6.24
CA ILE A 11 14.22 -0.10 4.83
C ILE A 11 14.34 -1.48 4.16
N ALA A 12 15.40 -2.22 4.47
CA ALA A 12 15.59 -3.59 3.98
C ALA A 12 14.53 -4.56 4.53
N PHE A 13 14.11 -4.36 5.78
CA PHE A 13 13.06 -5.18 6.39
C PHE A 13 11.72 -5.01 5.64
N ALA A 14 11.33 -3.78 5.28
CA ALA A 14 10.15 -3.53 4.46
C ALA A 14 10.23 -4.27 3.11
N ALA A 15 11.38 -4.23 2.43
CA ALA A 15 11.60 -4.96 1.18
C ALA A 15 11.50 -6.48 1.37
N SER A 16 12.21 -7.05 2.33
CA SER A 16 12.19 -8.48 2.65
C SER A 16 10.77 -8.97 2.93
N LYS A 17 10.02 -8.24 3.76
CA LYS A 17 8.63 -8.53 4.05
C LYS A 17 7.76 -8.50 2.79
N ASN A 18 7.92 -7.51 1.92
CA ASN A 18 7.14 -7.42 0.68
C ASN A 18 7.49 -8.56 -0.30
N HIS A 19 8.75 -8.98 -0.38
CA HIS A 19 9.13 -10.18 -1.13
C HIS A 19 8.50 -11.46 -0.56
N PHE A 20 8.43 -11.60 0.77
CA PHE A 20 7.69 -12.70 1.40
C PHE A 20 6.20 -12.65 1.02
N HIS A 21 5.54 -11.50 1.10
CA HIS A 21 4.14 -11.38 0.68
C HIS A 21 3.95 -11.71 -0.81
N GLY A 22 4.87 -11.26 -1.67
CA GLY A 22 4.87 -11.57 -3.09
C GLY A 22 5.06 -13.04 -3.39
N SER A 23 5.86 -13.77 -2.60
CA SER A 23 6.01 -15.23 -2.76
C SER A 23 4.71 -16.01 -2.56
N LEU A 24 3.75 -15.41 -1.83
CA LEU A 24 2.41 -15.96 -1.61
C LEU A 24 1.39 -15.54 -2.69
N ASN A 25 1.79 -14.67 -3.62
CA ASN A 25 0.93 -14.12 -4.66
C ASN A 25 1.35 -14.63 -6.05
N GLU A 26 0.57 -15.53 -6.62
CA GLU A 26 0.81 -16.09 -7.96
C GLU A 26 0.83 -15.04 -9.10
N LYS A 27 0.32 -13.82 -8.85
CA LYS A 27 0.32 -12.69 -9.79
C LYS A 27 1.52 -11.75 -9.59
N ALA A 28 2.36 -11.99 -8.59
CA ALA A 28 3.55 -11.17 -8.36
C ALA A 28 4.62 -11.43 -9.42
N GLN A 29 5.32 -10.39 -9.82
CA GLN A 29 6.46 -10.49 -10.74
C GLN A 29 7.62 -11.26 -10.10
N TYR A 30 7.87 -11.03 -8.80
CA TYR A 30 8.86 -11.75 -8.01
C TYR A 30 8.14 -12.62 -6.97
N GLN A 31 8.24 -13.94 -7.13
CA GLN A 31 7.59 -14.94 -6.28
C GLN A 31 8.60 -15.72 -5.44
N PHE A 32 9.55 -15.01 -4.84
CA PHE A 32 10.60 -15.60 -4.01
C PHE A 32 10.86 -14.74 -2.76
N GLU A 33 11.28 -15.40 -1.70
CA GLU A 33 11.66 -14.75 -0.47
C GLU A 33 13.12 -14.25 -0.55
N VAL A 34 13.39 -13.11 0.08
CA VAL A 34 14.72 -12.53 0.21
C VAL A 34 14.93 -12.14 1.66
N SER A 35 16.00 -12.59 2.27
CA SER A 35 16.33 -12.19 3.65
C SER A 35 16.73 -10.72 3.73
N VAL A 36 16.59 -10.11 4.91
CA VAL A 36 17.08 -8.74 5.16
C VAL A 36 18.57 -8.61 4.83
N GLU A 37 19.35 -9.63 5.16
CA GLU A 37 20.78 -9.66 4.88
C GLU A 37 21.08 -9.67 3.38
N ASP A 38 20.33 -10.46 2.59
CA ASP A 38 20.47 -10.51 1.13
C ASP A 38 20.02 -9.20 0.48
N VAL A 39 18.93 -8.59 0.99
CA VAL A 39 18.51 -7.26 0.53
C VAL A 39 19.62 -6.23 0.73
N LEU A 40 20.28 -6.24 1.90
CA LEU A 40 21.38 -5.31 2.20
C LEU A 40 22.63 -5.55 1.36
N LYS A 41 22.89 -6.80 0.97
CA LYS A 41 24.05 -7.20 0.13
C LYS A 41 23.78 -7.07 -1.37
N ASP A 42 22.54 -6.83 -1.78
CA ASP A 42 22.20 -6.70 -3.19
C ASP A 42 22.85 -5.44 -3.79
N ARG A 43 22.90 -5.37 -5.10
CA ARG A 43 23.53 -4.26 -5.83
C ARG A 43 22.95 -2.91 -5.37
N GLU A 44 23.81 -2.03 -4.89
CA GLU A 44 23.43 -0.65 -4.58
C GLU A 44 22.98 0.07 -5.85
N ILE A 45 21.85 0.76 -5.76
CA ILE A 45 21.32 1.65 -6.80
C ILE A 45 21.70 3.10 -6.47
N SER A 46 21.36 3.52 -5.26
CA SER A 46 21.73 4.83 -4.69
C SER A 46 21.50 4.73 -3.19
N TYR A 47 22.55 4.94 -2.39
CA TYR A 47 22.44 4.81 -0.93
C TYR A 47 21.25 5.61 -0.37
N PRO A 48 20.39 5.03 0.47
CA PRO A 48 20.49 3.71 1.12
C PRO A 48 19.86 2.54 0.34
N LEU A 49 19.48 2.72 -0.91
CA LEU A 49 18.66 1.76 -1.67
C LEU A 49 19.52 0.75 -2.43
N THR A 50 19.18 -0.51 -2.26
CA THR A 50 19.66 -1.62 -3.11
C THR A 50 18.59 -1.98 -4.15
N ARG A 51 18.95 -2.80 -5.14
CA ARG A 51 18.03 -3.23 -6.19
C ARG A 51 16.78 -3.90 -5.64
N ALA A 52 16.89 -4.76 -4.63
CA ALA A 52 15.77 -5.44 -4.00
C ALA A 52 14.83 -4.50 -3.21
N MET A 53 15.24 -3.26 -2.96
CA MET A 53 14.43 -2.23 -2.32
C MET A 53 13.66 -1.37 -3.34
N CYS A 54 13.82 -1.61 -4.64
CA CYS A 54 13.23 -0.81 -5.70
C CYS A 54 12.25 -1.65 -6.53
N ALA A 55 11.14 -1.07 -6.92
CA ALA A 55 10.17 -1.72 -7.77
C ALA A 55 10.78 -2.04 -9.15
N PRO A 56 10.55 -3.26 -9.68
CA PRO A 56 11.01 -3.61 -11.02
C PRO A 56 10.15 -2.92 -12.09
N ILE A 57 10.75 -2.71 -13.26
CA ILE A 57 10.02 -2.34 -14.46
C ILE A 57 9.24 -3.57 -14.95
N GLY A 58 7.98 -3.39 -15.30
CA GLY A 58 7.15 -4.49 -15.80
C GLY A 58 5.90 -4.00 -16.51
N ASP A 59 5.29 -4.89 -17.26
CA ASP A 59 4.02 -4.68 -17.94
C ASP A 59 2.88 -5.33 -17.15
N GLY A 60 1.69 -4.76 -17.23
CA GLY A 60 0.53 -5.31 -16.57
C GLY A 60 -0.74 -4.52 -16.86
N ALA A 61 -1.87 -5.14 -16.53
CA ALA A 61 -3.18 -4.52 -16.68
C ALA A 61 -4.05 -4.83 -15.45
N ALA A 62 -4.91 -3.91 -15.09
CA ALA A 62 -5.93 -4.08 -14.07
C ALA A 62 -7.20 -3.35 -14.49
N ALA A 63 -8.36 -3.91 -14.13
CA ALA A 63 -9.66 -3.31 -14.41
C ALA A 63 -10.58 -3.45 -13.19
N ALA A 64 -11.44 -2.48 -12.97
CA ALA A 64 -12.48 -2.51 -11.96
C ALA A 64 -13.82 -2.14 -12.57
N LEU A 65 -14.86 -2.88 -12.21
CA LEU A 65 -16.24 -2.54 -12.55
C LEU A 65 -16.88 -1.78 -11.40
N ILE A 66 -17.35 -0.58 -11.68
CA ILE A 66 -18.00 0.29 -10.70
C ILE A 66 -19.47 0.45 -11.09
N CYS A 67 -20.36 0.31 -10.13
CA CYS A 67 -21.78 0.55 -10.33
C CYS A 67 -22.39 1.28 -9.12
N SER A 68 -23.54 1.93 -9.33
CA SER A 68 -24.34 2.46 -8.24
C SER A 68 -25.08 1.35 -7.51
N GLU A 69 -25.56 1.61 -6.28
CA GLU A 69 -26.40 0.66 -5.54
C GLU A 69 -27.66 0.28 -6.33
N LYS A 70 -28.24 1.22 -7.09
CA LYS A 70 -29.37 0.95 -7.99
C LYS A 70 -28.96 0.02 -9.15
N GLY A 71 -27.80 0.28 -9.75
CA GLY A 71 -27.24 -0.55 -10.82
C GLY A 71 -26.91 -1.97 -10.33
N LEU A 72 -26.39 -2.10 -9.11
CA LEU A 72 -26.05 -3.38 -8.52
C LEU A 72 -27.25 -4.35 -8.46
N LYS A 73 -28.47 -3.84 -8.24
CA LYS A 73 -29.70 -4.64 -8.18
C LYS A 73 -30.04 -5.36 -9.49
N HIS A 74 -29.45 -4.97 -10.62
CA HIS A 74 -29.63 -5.64 -11.92
C HIS A 74 -28.69 -6.82 -12.14
N PHE A 75 -27.72 -7.04 -11.23
CA PHE A 75 -26.81 -8.18 -11.30
C PHE A 75 -27.39 -9.39 -10.52
N PRO A 76 -26.95 -10.62 -10.83
CA PRO A 76 -27.29 -11.81 -10.04
C PRO A 76 -26.96 -11.64 -8.56
N THR A 77 -27.72 -12.30 -7.69
CA THR A 77 -27.56 -12.21 -6.22
C THR A 77 -26.14 -12.51 -5.75
N GLU A 78 -25.47 -13.48 -6.36
CA GLU A 78 -24.09 -13.86 -6.07
C GLU A 78 -23.13 -12.68 -6.31
N ILE A 79 -23.35 -11.92 -7.39
CA ILE A 79 -22.54 -10.71 -7.69
C ILE A 79 -22.86 -9.60 -6.70
N GLN A 80 -24.13 -9.42 -6.34
CA GLN A 80 -24.53 -8.43 -5.34
C GLN A 80 -23.87 -8.68 -3.98
N GLN A 81 -23.83 -9.94 -3.54
CA GLN A 81 -23.19 -10.35 -2.26
C GLN A 81 -21.68 -10.15 -2.25
N ARG A 82 -21.03 -10.15 -3.41
CA ARG A 82 -19.59 -9.93 -3.57
C ARG A 82 -19.21 -8.46 -3.79
N ALA A 83 -20.18 -7.56 -3.86
CA ALA A 83 -19.92 -6.14 -4.08
C ALA A 83 -19.17 -5.55 -2.89
N ILE A 84 -18.19 -4.69 -3.20
CA ILE A 84 -17.37 -3.98 -2.21
C ILE A 84 -17.80 -2.52 -2.21
N LYS A 85 -18.05 -1.97 -1.03
CA LYS A 85 -18.47 -0.58 -0.88
C LYS A 85 -17.29 0.37 -0.93
N ILE A 86 -17.38 1.43 -1.74
CA ILE A 86 -16.42 2.53 -1.73
C ILE A 86 -16.86 3.51 -0.62
N LYS A 87 -16.08 3.57 0.47
CA LYS A 87 -16.32 4.49 1.60
C LYS A 87 -15.74 5.87 1.33
N ALA A 88 -14.58 5.91 0.67
CA ALA A 88 -13.94 7.14 0.25
C ALA A 88 -13.17 6.93 -1.05
N SER A 89 -13.17 7.97 -1.87
CA SER A 89 -12.32 8.09 -3.07
C SER A 89 -11.86 9.53 -3.18
N VAL A 90 -10.61 9.78 -2.89
CA VAL A 90 -10.01 11.10 -2.83
C VAL A 90 -8.83 11.20 -3.77
N LEU A 91 -8.75 12.26 -4.53
CA LEU A 91 -7.58 12.68 -5.28
C LEU A 91 -7.15 14.07 -4.77
N SER A 92 -5.87 14.23 -4.47
CA SER A 92 -5.28 15.50 -4.07
C SER A 92 -4.10 15.84 -4.99
N GLY A 93 -4.06 17.08 -5.47
CA GLY A 93 -2.93 17.63 -6.24
C GLY A 93 -1.80 18.11 -5.32
N GLY A 94 -0.58 17.88 -5.76
CA GLY A 94 0.63 18.36 -5.10
C GLY A 94 0.86 19.87 -5.29
N LYS A 95 1.77 20.39 -4.51
CA LYS A 95 2.36 21.72 -4.63
C LYS A 95 3.83 21.64 -4.23
N TYR A 96 4.62 22.64 -4.55
CA TYR A 96 5.93 22.74 -3.94
C TYR A 96 5.79 22.91 -2.42
N ARG A 97 6.46 22.04 -1.67
CA ARG A 97 6.48 22.03 -0.19
C ARG A 97 7.92 22.02 0.31
N THR A 98 8.09 22.54 1.51
CA THR A 98 9.30 22.31 2.29
C THR A 98 9.20 20.98 3.06
N PRO A 99 10.32 20.38 3.49
CA PRO A 99 10.29 19.15 4.31
C PRO A 99 9.53 19.28 5.65
N GLN A 100 9.28 20.51 6.10
CA GLN A 100 8.55 20.81 7.35
C GLN A 100 7.04 20.91 7.15
N GLU A 101 6.57 21.07 5.92
CA GLU A 101 5.15 21.12 5.64
C GLU A 101 4.51 19.71 5.62
N THR A 102 3.22 19.67 5.86
CA THR A 102 2.44 18.43 5.80
C THR A 102 2.49 17.82 4.40
N GLY A 103 2.95 16.59 4.28
CA GLY A 103 3.05 15.85 3.03
C GLY A 103 1.70 15.64 2.33
N LEU A 104 1.74 15.44 1.01
CA LEU A 104 0.55 15.30 0.17
C LEU A 104 -0.31 14.11 0.59
N SER A 105 0.29 12.95 0.85
CA SER A 105 -0.41 11.74 1.26
C SER A 105 -1.19 11.95 2.57
N ARG A 106 -0.64 12.72 3.53
CA ARG A 106 -1.33 13.08 4.76
C ARG A 106 -2.53 13.98 4.50
N VAL A 107 -2.43 14.90 3.54
CA VAL A 107 -3.57 15.76 3.14
C VAL A 107 -4.67 14.91 2.51
N ALA A 108 -4.32 14.01 1.61
CA ALA A 108 -5.26 13.08 0.97
C ALA A 108 -5.92 12.14 1.99
N ALA A 109 -5.13 11.54 2.89
CA ALA A 109 -5.60 10.64 3.93
C ALA A 109 -6.63 11.31 4.86
N LYS A 110 -6.35 12.52 5.36
CA LYS A 110 -7.30 13.26 6.20
C LYS A 110 -8.63 13.52 5.51
N LYS A 111 -8.62 13.79 4.20
CA LYS A 111 -9.86 13.96 3.42
C LYS A 111 -10.60 12.63 3.29
N ALA A 112 -9.88 11.53 3.03
CA ALA A 112 -10.47 10.21 2.88
C ALA A 112 -11.10 9.71 4.19
N TYR A 113 -10.42 9.85 5.31
CA TYR A 113 -10.96 9.49 6.64
C TYR A 113 -12.22 10.29 6.96
N ARG A 114 -12.20 11.61 6.70
CA ARG A 114 -13.41 12.45 6.90
C ARG A 114 -14.57 12.01 6.00
N GLN A 115 -14.29 11.68 4.71
CA GLN A 115 -15.32 11.23 3.77
C GLN A 115 -15.91 9.88 4.18
N ALA A 116 -15.08 8.98 4.72
CA ALA A 116 -15.48 7.66 5.15
C ALA A 116 -16.15 7.63 6.54
N ASP A 117 -16.02 8.71 7.33
CA ASP A 117 -16.32 8.76 8.77
C ASP A 117 -15.56 7.67 9.55
N LEU A 118 -14.23 7.64 9.35
CA LEU A 118 -13.30 6.66 9.92
C LEU A 118 -12.04 7.36 10.44
N GLU A 119 -11.29 6.63 11.27
CA GLU A 119 -9.97 6.99 11.76
C GLU A 119 -8.93 5.94 11.32
N PRO A 120 -7.61 6.23 11.37
CA PRO A 120 -6.57 5.26 11.02
C PRO A 120 -6.69 3.92 11.76
N LYS A 121 -7.13 3.93 13.02
CA LYS A 121 -7.32 2.72 13.85
C LYS A 121 -8.39 1.75 13.31
N ASP A 122 -9.31 2.24 12.46
CA ASP A 122 -10.42 1.46 11.91
C ASP A 122 -9.99 0.66 10.67
N ILE A 123 -8.84 1.01 10.07
CA ILE A 123 -8.29 0.33 8.90
C ILE A 123 -7.68 -1.01 9.32
N ASN A 124 -7.97 -2.06 8.58
CA ASN A 124 -7.54 -3.41 8.92
C ASN A 124 -6.29 -3.87 8.15
N PHE A 125 -6.11 -3.41 6.91
CA PHE A 125 -4.96 -3.67 6.08
C PHE A 125 -4.81 -2.57 5.01
N VAL A 126 -3.62 -2.45 4.44
CA VAL A 126 -3.27 -1.32 3.58
C VAL A 126 -2.43 -1.78 2.38
N GLU A 127 -2.70 -1.21 1.22
CA GLU A 127 -1.78 -1.19 0.08
C GLU A 127 -1.25 0.24 -0.09
N VAL A 128 0.07 0.43 -0.09
CA VAL A 128 0.70 1.73 -0.30
C VAL A 128 1.61 1.71 -1.52
N HIS A 129 1.86 2.87 -2.10
CA HIS A 129 2.76 3.05 -3.24
C HIS A 129 4.22 3.01 -2.81
N ASP A 130 4.77 1.80 -2.73
CA ASP A 130 6.16 1.53 -2.37
C ASP A 130 7.07 1.39 -3.60
N ALA A 131 7.16 2.44 -4.43
CA ALA A 131 8.11 2.45 -5.55
C ALA A 131 9.56 2.16 -5.08
N THR A 132 9.86 2.50 -3.84
CA THR A 132 10.97 1.97 -3.05
C THR A 132 10.46 1.57 -1.67
N SER A 133 11.10 0.61 -1.03
CA SER A 133 10.67 0.13 0.30
C SER A 133 10.72 1.22 1.39
N PHE A 134 11.48 2.30 1.21
CA PHE A 134 11.41 3.48 2.08
C PHE A 134 10.03 4.16 2.01
N CYS A 135 9.40 4.16 0.84
CA CYS A 135 8.09 4.80 0.69
C CYS A 135 7.03 4.13 1.58
N GLU A 136 7.10 2.82 1.82
CA GLU A 136 6.20 2.15 2.77
C GLU A 136 6.32 2.78 4.17
N ILE A 137 7.55 2.96 4.67
CA ILE A 137 7.81 3.58 5.97
C ILE A 137 7.23 5.00 6.02
N TYR A 138 7.49 5.79 4.98
CA TYR A 138 6.99 7.16 4.88
C TYR A 138 5.46 7.21 4.82
N GLN A 139 4.83 6.35 4.04
CA GLN A 139 3.37 6.34 3.91
C GLN A 139 2.67 5.91 5.20
N LEU A 140 3.23 4.99 5.98
CA LEU A 140 2.70 4.63 7.30
C LEU A 140 2.57 5.85 8.23
N GLU A 141 3.59 6.71 8.22
CA GLU A 141 3.60 7.95 8.99
C GLU A 141 2.59 8.98 8.41
N MET A 142 2.57 9.14 7.10
CA MET A 142 1.68 10.10 6.43
C MET A 142 0.21 9.72 6.55
N LEU A 143 -0.11 8.44 6.49
CA LEU A 143 -1.46 7.92 6.66
C LEU A 143 -1.92 7.89 8.13
N GLY A 144 -1.01 8.15 9.07
CA GLY A 144 -1.32 8.27 10.50
C GLY A 144 -1.40 6.94 11.25
N PHE A 145 -0.79 5.89 10.72
CA PHE A 145 -0.74 4.58 11.39
C PHE A 145 0.31 4.50 12.49
N CYS A 146 1.30 5.37 12.45
CA CYS A 146 2.29 5.59 13.47
C CYS A 146 2.71 7.07 13.53
N GLU A 147 3.47 7.44 14.56
CA GLU A 147 4.00 8.80 14.70
C GLU A 147 5.11 9.07 13.68
N ILE A 148 5.28 10.33 13.31
CA ILE A 148 6.36 10.75 12.40
C ILE A 148 7.73 10.40 13.01
N GLY A 149 8.57 9.74 12.22
CA GLY A 149 9.88 9.25 12.62
C GLY A 149 9.89 7.86 13.26
N THR A 150 8.74 7.22 13.46
CA THR A 150 8.65 5.89 14.07
C THR A 150 8.31 4.78 13.07
N GLY A 151 8.03 5.10 11.82
CA GLY A 151 7.60 4.14 10.79
C GLY A 151 8.62 3.02 10.56
N GLY A 152 9.91 3.33 10.57
CA GLY A 152 10.95 2.30 10.45
C GLY A 152 10.91 1.27 11.58
N LYS A 153 10.74 1.72 12.83
CA LYS A 153 10.60 0.84 14.00
C LYS A 153 9.30 0.04 13.93
N PHE A 154 8.19 0.68 13.52
CA PHE A 154 6.90 0.01 13.36
C PHE A 154 6.97 -1.17 12.37
N VAL A 155 7.72 -1.01 11.27
CA VAL A 155 7.97 -2.07 10.30
C VAL A 155 8.86 -3.16 10.87
N GLU A 156 9.98 -2.79 11.50
CA GLU A 156 10.95 -3.72 12.10
C GLU A 156 10.35 -4.59 13.21
N GLU A 157 9.42 -4.06 13.98
CA GLU A 157 8.66 -4.79 15.02
C GLU A 157 7.63 -5.78 14.43
N GLY A 158 7.53 -5.89 13.10
CA GLY A 158 6.66 -6.84 12.41
C GLY A 158 5.20 -6.45 12.35
N HIS A 159 4.85 -5.21 12.70
CA HIS A 159 3.45 -4.76 12.70
C HIS A 159 2.81 -4.77 11.32
N THR A 160 3.61 -4.67 10.25
CA THR A 160 3.17 -4.63 8.85
C THR A 160 3.16 -6.00 8.16
N GLN A 161 3.62 -7.05 8.84
CA GLN A 161 3.64 -8.41 8.31
C GLN A 161 2.23 -9.00 8.19
N LEU A 162 2.09 -10.06 7.39
CA LEU A 162 0.89 -10.91 7.38
C LEU A 162 0.62 -11.44 8.80
N GLY A 163 -0.54 -11.10 9.34
CA GLY A 163 -0.90 -11.42 10.74
C GLY A 163 -0.44 -10.40 11.77
N GLY A 164 0.30 -9.36 11.37
CA GLY A 164 0.68 -8.23 12.21
C GLY A 164 -0.51 -7.33 12.61
N LYS A 165 -0.21 -6.27 13.33
CA LYS A 165 -1.21 -5.30 13.82
C LYS A 165 -1.94 -4.60 12.66
N LEU A 166 -1.19 -4.24 11.61
CA LEU A 166 -1.68 -3.59 10.39
C LEU A 166 -0.92 -4.19 9.18
N PRO A 167 -1.40 -5.27 8.59
CA PRO A 167 -0.77 -5.84 7.40
C PRO A 167 -0.70 -4.81 6.26
N VAL A 168 0.49 -4.66 5.65
CA VAL A 168 0.75 -3.70 4.58
C VAL A 168 1.32 -4.42 3.38
N ASN A 169 0.82 -4.05 2.18
CA ASN A 169 1.29 -4.58 0.91
C ASN A 169 1.23 -6.12 0.85
N LEU A 170 0.07 -6.68 1.22
CA LEU A 170 -0.17 -8.12 1.17
C LEU A 170 -0.09 -8.70 -0.24
N SER A 171 -0.22 -7.84 -1.27
CA SER A 171 0.02 -8.19 -2.66
C SER A 171 1.49 -8.51 -2.97
N GLY A 172 2.42 -8.07 -2.11
CA GLY A 172 3.86 -8.03 -2.32
C GLY A 172 4.40 -6.62 -2.55
N GLY A 173 3.51 -5.61 -2.54
CA GLY A 173 3.88 -4.23 -2.85
C GLY A 173 4.42 -4.06 -4.28
N LEU A 174 4.84 -2.87 -4.61
CA LEU A 174 5.43 -2.59 -5.92
C LEU A 174 6.79 -3.25 -6.08
N VAL A 175 7.56 -3.37 -4.98
CA VAL A 175 8.92 -3.93 -4.99
C VAL A 175 8.94 -5.43 -5.32
N SER A 176 7.87 -6.17 -5.06
CA SER A 176 7.79 -7.61 -5.36
C SER A 176 6.68 -7.95 -6.34
N LYS A 177 5.44 -7.46 -6.13
CA LYS A 177 4.34 -7.66 -7.08
C LYS A 177 4.66 -7.09 -8.46
N GLY A 178 5.41 -6.00 -8.51
CA GLY A 178 5.72 -5.27 -9.74
C GLY A 178 4.96 -3.94 -9.84
N HIS A 179 5.46 -3.08 -10.73
CA HIS A 179 4.96 -1.72 -10.88
C HIS A 179 4.66 -1.37 -12.35
N PRO A 180 3.66 -1.98 -12.97
CA PRO A 180 3.14 -1.50 -14.27
C PRO A 180 2.40 -0.19 -14.03
N VAL A 181 3.10 0.95 -14.20
CA VAL A 181 2.76 2.29 -13.69
C VAL A 181 1.29 2.64 -13.86
N GLY A 182 0.73 2.49 -15.07
CA GLY A 182 -0.67 2.83 -15.34
C GLY A 182 -1.69 1.87 -14.72
N ALA A 183 -1.29 0.64 -14.38
CA ALA A 183 -2.17 -0.38 -13.80
C ALA A 183 -2.08 -0.46 -12.28
N THR A 184 -1.01 0.09 -11.67
CA THR A 184 -0.68 -0.11 -10.25
C THR A 184 -1.82 0.26 -9.32
N GLY A 185 -2.42 1.44 -9.45
CA GLY A 185 -3.52 1.87 -8.57
C GLY A 185 -4.71 0.91 -8.61
N LEU A 186 -5.13 0.46 -9.81
CA LEU A 186 -6.22 -0.51 -9.94
C LEU A 186 -5.82 -1.91 -9.46
N SER A 187 -4.55 -2.31 -9.57
CA SER A 187 -4.07 -3.57 -9.01
C SER A 187 -4.08 -3.57 -7.49
N MET A 188 -3.86 -2.42 -6.83
CA MET A 188 -4.02 -2.25 -5.39
C MET A 188 -5.50 -2.39 -4.99
N ILE A 189 -6.42 -1.79 -5.75
CA ILE A 189 -7.87 -1.97 -5.56
C ILE A 189 -8.28 -3.43 -5.75
N HIS A 190 -7.70 -4.13 -6.73
CA HIS A 190 -7.92 -5.58 -6.89
C HIS A 190 -7.50 -6.35 -5.63
N GLU A 191 -6.31 -6.07 -5.08
CA GLU A 191 -5.88 -6.72 -3.84
C GLU A 191 -6.82 -6.43 -2.67
N LEU A 192 -7.21 -5.15 -2.48
CA LEU A 192 -8.21 -4.82 -1.46
C LEU A 192 -9.50 -5.63 -1.63
N ALA A 193 -10.00 -5.75 -2.85
CA ALA A 193 -11.25 -6.50 -3.12
C ALA A 193 -11.09 -8.00 -2.81
N VAL A 194 -9.96 -8.59 -3.18
CA VAL A 194 -9.66 -10.01 -2.90
C VAL A 194 -9.57 -10.27 -1.40
N GLN A 195 -8.90 -9.39 -0.66
CA GLN A 195 -8.80 -9.46 0.80
C GLN A 195 -10.17 -9.29 1.48
N LEU A 196 -10.95 -8.29 1.07
CA LEU A 196 -12.28 -8.00 1.62
C LEU A 196 -13.30 -9.12 1.36
N ARG A 197 -13.11 -9.91 0.30
CA ARG A 197 -13.92 -11.09 -0.02
C ARG A 197 -13.47 -12.37 0.67
N GLY A 198 -12.33 -12.37 1.36
CA GLY A 198 -11.76 -13.58 1.93
C GLY A 198 -11.18 -14.55 0.89
N GLU A 199 -10.77 -14.04 -0.27
CA GLU A 199 -10.30 -14.82 -1.43
C GLU A 199 -8.78 -14.77 -1.62
N ALA A 200 -8.03 -14.20 -0.67
CA ALA A 200 -6.60 -14.00 -0.80
C ALA A 200 -5.75 -15.27 -0.50
N GLY A 201 -6.37 -16.39 -0.15
CA GLY A 201 -5.67 -17.65 0.09
C GLY A 201 -4.62 -17.54 1.20
N LYS A 202 -3.37 -17.94 0.92
CA LYS A 202 -2.28 -17.95 1.91
C LYS A 202 -1.91 -16.54 2.44
N ARG A 203 -2.20 -15.47 1.68
CA ARG A 203 -1.92 -14.08 2.08
C ARG A 203 -3.12 -13.36 2.70
N GLN A 204 -4.19 -14.10 3.06
CA GLN A 204 -5.41 -13.54 3.62
C GLN A 204 -5.17 -12.85 4.96
N SER A 205 -5.53 -11.57 5.08
CA SER A 205 -5.60 -10.88 6.35
C SER A 205 -6.66 -11.49 7.27
N LYS A 206 -6.33 -11.65 8.55
CA LYS A 206 -7.29 -12.11 9.57
C LYS A 206 -8.41 -11.10 9.83
N ARG A 207 -8.13 -9.82 9.63
CA ARG A 207 -9.09 -8.71 9.71
C ARG A 207 -9.25 -8.15 8.32
N ASN A 208 -10.43 -8.28 7.74
CA ASN A 208 -10.68 -7.97 6.34
C ASN A 208 -11.98 -7.18 6.12
N LYS A 209 -12.32 -6.28 7.06
CA LYS A 209 -13.54 -5.49 6.95
C LYS A 209 -13.31 -4.17 6.21
N ILE A 210 -12.20 -3.47 6.48
CA ILE A 210 -11.90 -2.16 5.90
C ILE A 210 -10.46 -2.18 5.39
N GLY A 211 -10.28 -1.92 4.09
CA GLY A 211 -8.99 -1.78 3.44
C GLY A 211 -8.77 -0.37 2.90
N LEU A 212 -7.53 0.09 2.91
CA LEU A 212 -7.12 1.37 2.35
C LEU A 212 -6.06 1.16 1.28
N ALA A 213 -6.19 1.85 0.14
CA ALA A 213 -5.14 1.98 -0.85
C ALA A 213 -4.69 3.45 -0.95
N GLU A 214 -3.39 3.67 -0.86
CA GLU A 214 -2.73 4.94 -1.14
C GLU A 214 -1.87 4.78 -2.40
N ASN A 215 -2.03 5.70 -3.37
CA ASN A 215 -1.24 5.67 -4.59
C ASN A 215 -0.81 7.08 -4.99
N GLY A 216 0.49 7.33 -4.86
CA GLY A 216 1.14 8.54 -5.33
C GLY A 216 1.53 8.48 -6.80
N GLY A 217 1.71 9.62 -7.43
CA GLY A 217 2.14 9.68 -8.84
C GLY A 217 2.70 11.04 -9.25
N GLY A 218 3.61 10.99 -10.23
CA GLY A 218 4.35 12.15 -10.68
C GLY A 218 5.32 12.68 -9.63
N VAL A 219 6.02 13.77 -9.96
CA VAL A 219 6.97 14.42 -9.04
C VAL A 219 6.79 15.92 -9.11
N ILE A 220 6.72 16.57 -7.96
CA ILE A 220 6.76 18.02 -7.82
C ILE A 220 7.65 18.41 -6.63
N GLY A 221 8.83 18.94 -6.91
CA GLY A 221 9.86 19.11 -5.86
C GLY A 221 10.39 17.76 -5.39
N PHE A 222 10.15 17.40 -4.13
CA PHE A 222 10.56 16.12 -3.53
C PHE A 222 9.37 15.22 -3.15
N GLU A 223 8.15 15.57 -3.54
CA GLU A 223 6.92 14.81 -3.30
C GLU A 223 6.26 14.34 -4.60
N GLU A 224 5.21 13.54 -4.44
CA GLU A 224 4.29 13.22 -5.53
C GLU A 224 3.55 14.48 -6.01
N ALA A 225 3.29 14.55 -7.33
CA ALA A 225 2.47 15.60 -7.93
C ALA A 225 0.97 15.37 -7.72
N ALA A 226 0.56 14.13 -7.50
CA ALA A 226 -0.82 13.74 -7.18
C ALA A 226 -0.80 12.53 -6.22
N CYS A 227 -1.80 12.45 -5.34
CA CYS A 227 -1.99 11.31 -4.45
C CYS A 227 -3.48 10.97 -4.36
N SER A 228 -3.80 9.70 -4.57
CA SER A 228 -5.14 9.16 -4.34
C SER A 228 -5.16 8.32 -3.06
N VAL A 229 -6.25 8.45 -2.29
CA VAL A 229 -6.54 7.56 -1.16
C VAL A 229 -7.96 7.03 -1.32
N ILE A 230 -8.08 5.72 -1.38
CA ILE A 230 -9.34 5.01 -1.53
C ILE A 230 -9.55 4.10 -0.32
N ILE A 231 -10.74 4.16 0.28
CA ILE A 231 -11.12 3.29 1.39
C ILE A 231 -12.30 2.43 0.95
N LEU A 232 -12.13 1.13 1.09
CA LEU A 232 -13.12 0.12 0.74
C LEU A 232 -13.60 -0.64 1.97
N GLU A 233 -14.88 -1.01 1.97
CA GLU A 233 -15.53 -1.79 3.03
C GLU A 233 -16.13 -3.07 2.44
N GLY A 234 -15.82 -4.21 3.04
CA GLY A 234 -16.43 -5.50 2.73
C GLY A 234 -17.87 -5.59 3.20
N SER A 235 -18.63 -6.47 2.60
CA SER A 235 -20.08 -6.70 2.90
C SER A 235 -20.34 -7.63 4.08
N HIS A 236 -19.29 -8.01 4.87
CA HIS A 236 -19.43 -9.00 5.97
C HIS A 236 -19.32 -8.35 7.34
#